data_ad91a1381f48802a8a8c1ce740e05fbe
#
_entry.id   ad91a1381f48802a8a8c1ce740e05fbe
#
_cell.length_a   1.000
_cell.length_b   1.000
_cell.length_c   1.000
_cell.angle_alpha   90.00
_cell.angle_beta   90.00
_cell.angle_gamma   90.00
#
_symmetry.space_group_name_H-M   'P 1'
#
loop_
_entity.id
_entity.type
_entity.pdbx_description
1 polymer ?
#
loop_
_entity_poly.entity_id
_entity_poly.type
_entity_poly.pdbx_seq_one_letter_code
_entity_poly.pdbx_strand_id
1 'polypeptide(L)'
;MKRFIWIGLLALLSAQWMQGQHFPKMDTRNYVSDSTVFMPKKPWLAAGEVFGLNVGIWAFDRFLMNEDFAHINGHTIKNNFKTGPVWDTDKFSTNLVAHPYHGSLYFNAARSNGMNFWQSIPFAAGGSLMWEFFMENEPPSINDLMATTFGGVELGEITYRLSDLFIDDRSSGAERVGRE
;
A
#
# COMPACT_ATOMS: atom_id res chain seq x y z
N MET A 1 13.87 -20.65 -4.49
CA MET A 1 12.51 -21.05 -4.89
C MET A 1 11.43 -20.60 -3.89
N LYS A 2 11.65 -20.67 -2.58
CA LYS A 2 10.64 -20.25 -1.58
C LYS A 2 10.26 -18.76 -1.65
N ARG A 3 11.19 -17.85 -1.99
CA ARG A 3 10.97 -16.39 -2.05
C ARG A 3 9.98 -15.92 -3.13
N PHE A 4 9.86 -16.64 -4.26
CA PHE A 4 8.92 -16.26 -5.35
C PHE A 4 7.47 -16.64 -5.08
N ILE A 5 7.23 -17.63 -4.24
CA ILE A 5 5.87 -18.06 -3.85
C ILE A 5 5.20 -16.94 -3.01
N TRP A 6 5.98 -16.20 -2.23
CA TRP A 6 5.50 -15.18 -1.31
C TRP A 6 5.11 -13.87 -1.98
N ILE A 7 5.81 -13.49 -3.04
CA ILE A 7 5.40 -12.34 -3.87
C ILE A 7 4.01 -12.62 -4.49
N GLY A 8 3.75 -13.84 -4.91
CA GLY A 8 2.44 -14.26 -5.39
C GLY A 8 1.33 -14.21 -4.34
N LEU A 9 1.63 -14.58 -3.09
CA LEU A 9 0.65 -14.55 -1.99
C LEU A 9 0.33 -13.12 -1.54
N LEU A 10 1.31 -12.23 -1.48
CA LEU A 10 1.11 -10.80 -1.24
C LEU A 10 0.31 -10.14 -2.36
N ALA A 11 0.54 -10.53 -3.63
CA ALA A 11 -0.25 -10.06 -4.75
C ALA A 11 -1.71 -10.54 -4.68
N LEU A 12 -1.96 -11.77 -4.20
CA LEU A 12 -3.32 -12.29 -4.00
C LEU A 12 -4.05 -11.61 -2.84
N LEU A 13 -3.35 -11.28 -1.76
CA LEU A 13 -3.94 -10.53 -0.65
C LEU A 13 -4.29 -9.10 -1.07
N SER A 14 -3.44 -8.43 -1.87
CA SER A 14 -3.74 -7.09 -2.38
C SER A 14 -4.91 -7.08 -3.37
N ALA A 15 -5.06 -8.13 -4.18
CA ALA A 15 -6.18 -8.24 -5.12
C ALA A 15 -7.54 -8.35 -4.39
N GLN A 16 -7.58 -8.94 -3.21
CA GLN A 16 -8.82 -9.01 -2.41
C GLN A 16 -9.21 -7.67 -1.78
N TRP A 17 -8.25 -6.80 -1.50
CA TRP A 17 -8.51 -5.46 -0.97
C TRP A 17 -9.00 -4.48 -2.05
N MET A 18 -8.75 -4.76 -3.32
CA MET A 18 -9.24 -3.98 -4.45
C MET A 18 -10.75 -4.18 -4.71
N GLN A 19 -11.40 -5.18 -4.10
CA GLN A 19 -12.84 -5.44 -4.29
C GLN A 19 -13.78 -4.50 -3.52
N GLY A 20 -13.25 -3.53 -2.76
CA GLY A 20 -14.04 -2.70 -1.86
C GLY A 20 -14.72 -1.47 -2.46
N GLN A 21 -14.56 -1.18 -3.74
CA GLN A 21 -15.17 0.01 -4.34
C GLN A 21 -16.56 -0.31 -4.91
N HIS A 22 -17.54 -0.43 -4.02
CA HIS A 22 -18.94 -0.42 -4.41
C HIS A 22 -19.34 1.03 -4.74
N PHE A 23 -19.24 1.41 -6.01
CA PHE A 23 -19.84 2.64 -6.47
C PHE A 23 -21.37 2.49 -6.44
N PRO A 24 -22.12 3.45 -5.89
CA PRO A 24 -23.57 3.41 -5.98
C PRO A 24 -23.95 3.39 -7.46
N LYS A 25 -24.84 2.44 -7.85
CA LYS A 25 -25.35 2.36 -9.22
C LYS A 25 -25.86 3.73 -9.65
N MET A 26 -25.16 4.36 -10.57
CA MET A 26 -25.59 5.63 -11.15
C MET A 26 -26.71 5.37 -12.16
N ASP A 27 -27.81 6.10 -12.03
CA ASP A 27 -28.85 6.13 -13.07
C ASP A 27 -28.24 6.78 -14.33
N THR A 28 -27.97 5.95 -15.34
CA THR A 28 -27.31 6.33 -16.60
C THR A 28 -28.09 7.38 -17.39
N ARG A 29 -29.30 7.74 -16.97
CA ARG A 29 -30.12 8.78 -17.62
C ARG A 29 -29.63 10.20 -17.38
N ASN A 30 -28.80 10.41 -16.36
CA ASN A 30 -28.17 11.70 -16.09
C ASN A 30 -26.64 11.52 -16.09
N TYR A 31 -26.04 11.59 -17.26
CA TYR A 31 -24.60 11.49 -17.43
C TYR A 31 -23.90 12.65 -16.71
N VAL A 32 -23.50 12.39 -15.48
CA VAL A 32 -22.62 13.29 -14.73
C VAL A 32 -21.20 12.78 -14.94
N SER A 33 -20.29 13.63 -15.40
CA SER A 33 -18.89 13.32 -15.58
C SER A 33 -18.31 12.63 -14.32
N ASP A 34 -17.45 11.63 -14.48
CA ASP A 34 -16.75 10.90 -13.39
C ASP A 34 -16.10 11.82 -12.34
N SER A 35 -15.76 13.05 -12.73
CA SER A 35 -15.21 14.07 -11.84
C SER A 35 -16.18 14.57 -10.74
N THR A 36 -17.45 14.18 -10.80
CA THR A 36 -18.50 14.64 -9.86
C THR A 36 -18.97 13.57 -8.87
N VAL A 37 -18.46 12.32 -8.96
CA VAL A 37 -18.76 11.29 -7.96
C VAL A 37 -18.04 11.66 -6.67
N PHE A 38 -18.77 12.24 -5.74
CA PHE A 38 -18.23 12.62 -4.44
C PHE A 38 -18.18 11.39 -3.51
N MET A 39 -17.04 10.74 -3.41
CA MET A 39 -16.82 9.72 -2.41
C MET A 39 -16.53 10.38 -1.05
N PRO A 40 -17.25 10.00 0.02
CA PRO A 40 -16.96 10.54 1.35
C PRO A 40 -15.55 10.12 1.79
N LYS A 41 -14.74 11.11 2.17
CA LYS A 41 -13.38 10.87 2.65
C LYS A 41 -13.39 10.20 4.01
N LYS A 42 -12.64 9.11 4.16
CA LYS A 42 -12.51 8.35 5.40
C LYS A 42 -11.04 8.26 5.84
N PRO A 43 -10.40 9.38 6.23
CA PRO A 43 -8.97 9.42 6.52
C PRO A 43 -8.56 8.51 7.68
N TRP A 44 -9.41 8.36 8.69
CA TRP A 44 -9.15 7.50 9.83
C TRP A 44 -9.21 6.01 9.47
N LEU A 45 -10.08 5.64 8.52
CA LEU A 45 -10.12 4.28 8.02
C LEU A 45 -8.85 3.99 7.19
N ALA A 46 -8.46 4.90 6.30
CA ALA A 46 -7.21 4.79 5.55
C ALA A 46 -5.99 4.65 6.48
N ALA A 47 -5.92 5.47 7.54
CA ALA A 47 -4.85 5.36 8.53
C ALA A 47 -4.86 4.02 9.27
N GLY A 48 -6.04 3.51 9.62
CA GLY A 48 -6.22 2.19 10.23
C GLY A 48 -5.78 1.05 9.31
N GLU A 49 -6.05 1.17 8.02
CA GLU A 49 -5.62 0.20 7.00
C GLU A 49 -4.10 0.21 6.83
N VAL A 50 -3.47 1.39 6.75
CA VAL A 50 -2.00 1.51 6.70
C VAL A 50 -1.35 0.92 7.95
N PHE A 51 -1.91 1.21 9.13
CA PHE A 51 -1.44 0.61 10.38
C PHE A 51 -1.58 -0.92 10.36
N GLY A 52 -2.74 -1.42 9.95
CA GLY A 52 -3.03 -2.84 9.87
C GLY A 52 -2.12 -3.58 8.87
N LEU A 53 -1.81 -2.95 7.73
CA LEU A 53 -0.85 -3.47 6.75
C LEU A 53 0.55 -3.60 7.35
N ASN A 54 1.05 -2.56 8.02
CA ASN A 54 2.36 -2.61 8.69
C ASN A 54 2.42 -3.73 9.72
N VAL A 55 1.44 -3.80 10.61
CA VAL A 55 1.39 -4.85 11.66
C VAL A 55 1.25 -6.24 11.03
N GLY A 56 0.42 -6.38 10.00
CA GLY A 56 0.20 -7.66 9.33
C GLY A 56 1.45 -8.17 8.62
N ILE A 57 2.15 -7.32 7.88
CA ILE A 57 3.39 -7.67 7.17
C ILE A 57 4.50 -7.95 8.19
N TRP A 58 4.67 -7.09 9.20
CA TRP A 58 5.62 -7.35 10.29
C TRP A 58 5.36 -8.69 10.98
N ALA A 59 4.11 -9.01 11.31
CA ALA A 59 3.76 -10.26 11.96
C ALA A 59 4.06 -11.48 11.06
N PHE A 60 3.82 -11.34 9.76
CA PHE A 60 4.16 -12.35 8.78
C PHE A 60 5.68 -12.59 8.72
N ASP A 61 6.48 -11.52 8.61
CA ASP A 61 7.93 -11.60 8.57
C ASP A 61 8.50 -12.16 9.88
N ARG A 62 7.95 -11.73 11.00
CA ARG A 62 8.38 -12.15 12.35
C ARG A 62 8.06 -13.60 12.65
N PHE A 63 6.84 -14.06 12.38
CA PHE A 63 6.36 -15.35 12.87
C PHE A 63 6.34 -16.45 11.81
N LEU A 64 6.20 -16.12 10.53
CA LEU A 64 6.13 -17.09 9.44
C LEU A 64 7.44 -17.16 8.66
N MET A 65 8.09 -16.03 8.40
CA MET A 65 9.36 -15.99 7.67
C MET A 65 10.56 -16.07 8.60
N ASN A 66 10.39 -15.71 9.88
CA ASN A 66 11.46 -15.62 10.89
C ASN A 66 12.64 -14.76 10.40
N GLU A 67 12.30 -13.59 9.82
CA GLU A 67 13.30 -12.64 9.34
C GLU A 67 13.96 -11.91 10.53
N ASP A 68 15.28 -11.75 10.47
CA ASP A 68 16.06 -11.19 11.56
C ASP A 68 15.71 -9.73 11.86
N PHE A 69 15.43 -8.94 10.82
CA PHE A 69 15.04 -7.53 10.98
C PHE A 69 13.73 -7.33 11.73
N ALA A 70 12.81 -8.31 11.67
CA ALA A 70 11.49 -8.22 12.30
C ALA A 70 11.50 -8.51 13.81
N HIS A 71 12.67 -8.76 14.40
CA HIS A 71 12.83 -8.99 15.84
C HIS A 71 12.92 -7.66 16.60
N ILE A 72 11.83 -6.93 16.66
CA ILE A 72 11.74 -5.62 17.31
C ILE A 72 11.48 -5.73 18.83
N ASN A 73 11.96 -4.73 19.55
CA ASN A 73 11.67 -4.52 20.98
C ASN A 73 11.85 -3.03 21.34
N GLY A 74 11.51 -2.64 22.57
CA GLY A 74 11.61 -1.24 22.98
C GLY A 74 13.04 -0.66 22.91
N HIS A 75 14.08 -1.47 22.99
CA HIS A 75 15.46 -1.03 22.84
C HIS A 75 15.80 -0.75 21.38
N THR A 76 15.39 -1.62 20.45
CA THR A 76 15.64 -1.43 19.00
C THR A 76 14.91 -0.19 18.49
N ILE A 77 13.63 -0.03 18.83
CA ILE A 77 12.84 1.17 18.50
C ILE A 77 13.53 2.44 19.03
N LYS A 78 13.93 2.46 20.31
CA LYS A 78 14.65 3.61 20.88
C LYS A 78 15.95 3.90 20.13
N ASN A 79 16.67 2.86 19.72
CA ASN A 79 17.90 2.98 18.95
C ASN A 79 17.66 3.59 17.56
N ASN A 80 16.57 3.18 16.87
CA ASN A 80 16.17 3.75 15.59
C ASN A 80 15.95 5.26 15.69
N PHE A 81 15.24 5.73 16.73
CA PHE A 81 15.06 7.16 16.97
C PHE A 81 16.35 7.88 17.34
N LYS A 82 17.28 7.23 18.04
CA LYS A 82 18.57 7.81 18.43
C LYS A 82 19.52 7.93 17.25
N THR A 83 19.56 6.94 16.40
CA THR A 83 20.43 6.90 15.21
C THR A 83 19.90 7.81 14.12
N GLY A 84 18.58 7.83 13.93
CA GLY A 84 17.94 8.52 12.82
C GLY A 84 18.21 7.87 11.48
N PRO A 85 17.67 8.42 10.38
CA PRO A 85 17.79 7.84 9.05
C PRO A 85 19.24 7.85 8.52
N VAL A 86 19.67 6.72 7.97
CA VAL A 86 20.98 6.51 7.35
C VAL A 86 20.81 5.98 5.93
N TRP A 87 21.84 6.09 5.10
CA TRP A 87 21.89 5.37 3.83
C TRP A 87 22.32 3.93 4.10
N ASP A 88 21.56 2.97 3.60
CA ASP A 88 21.92 1.56 3.67
C ASP A 88 22.38 0.98 2.33
N THR A 89 22.73 -0.30 2.32
CA THR A 89 23.25 -1.04 1.16
C THR A 89 22.32 -2.18 0.74
N ASP A 90 21.05 -1.97 0.87
CA ASP A 90 20.04 -2.97 0.54
C ASP A 90 20.12 -3.47 -0.90
N LYS A 91 19.60 -4.67 -1.12
CA LYS A 91 19.62 -5.28 -2.45
C LYS A 91 18.80 -4.44 -3.44
N PHE A 92 19.33 -4.23 -4.62
CA PHE A 92 18.66 -3.50 -5.70
C PHE A 92 17.21 -3.97 -5.94
N SER A 93 16.96 -5.30 -5.86
CA SER A 93 15.61 -5.85 -6.02
C SER A 93 14.65 -5.44 -4.91
N THR A 94 15.13 -5.22 -3.69
CA THR A 94 14.35 -4.74 -2.55
C THR A 94 13.91 -3.31 -2.81
N ASN A 95 14.87 -2.44 -3.12
CA ASN A 95 14.61 -1.03 -3.41
C ASN A 95 13.77 -0.81 -4.68
N LEU A 96 13.95 -1.65 -5.72
CA LEU A 96 13.22 -1.47 -6.99
C LEU A 96 11.81 -2.04 -6.97
N VAL A 97 11.55 -3.10 -6.22
CA VAL A 97 10.28 -3.84 -6.28
C VAL A 97 9.58 -3.89 -4.93
N ALA A 98 10.24 -4.35 -3.85
CA ALA A 98 9.57 -4.60 -2.59
C ALA A 98 9.08 -3.29 -1.95
N HIS A 99 9.93 -2.27 -1.84
CA HIS A 99 9.55 -0.99 -1.25
C HIS A 99 8.49 -0.23 -2.05
N PRO A 100 8.60 -0.06 -3.39
CA PRO A 100 7.52 0.53 -4.19
C PRO A 100 6.20 -0.23 -4.07
N TYR A 101 6.25 -1.56 -4.06
CA TYR A 101 5.04 -2.37 -3.88
C TYR A 101 4.40 -2.12 -2.51
N HIS A 102 5.19 -2.14 -1.44
CA HIS A 102 4.72 -1.87 -0.08
C HIS A 102 4.10 -0.48 0.02
N GLY A 103 4.78 0.55 -0.49
CA GLY A 103 4.28 1.92 -0.53
C GLY A 103 3.00 2.08 -1.35
N SER A 104 2.84 1.29 -2.42
CA SER A 104 1.62 1.31 -3.24
C SER A 104 0.39 0.84 -2.47
N LEU A 105 0.54 -0.09 -1.53
CA LEU A 105 -0.55 -0.53 -0.66
C LEU A 105 -1.02 0.61 0.26
N TYR A 106 -0.09 1.36 0.83
CA TYR A 106 -0.41 2.52 1.68
C TYR A 106 -1.12 3.63 0.90
N PHE A 107 -0.60 3.94 -0.30
CA PHE A 107 -1.19 4.93 -1.19
C PHE A 107 -2.61 4.52 -1.59
N ASN A 108 -2.80 3.26 -2.00
CA ASN A 108 -4.10 2.73 -2.42
C ASN A 108 -5.10 2.63 -1.26
N ALA A 109 -4.66 2.35 -0.04
CA ALA A 109 -5.52 2.44 1.14
C ALA A 109 -6.15 3.84 1.26
N ALA A 110 -5.38 4.90 1.03
CA ALA A 110 -5.91 6.26 1.04
C ALA A 110 -6.80 6.56 -0.17
N ARG A 111 -6.40 6.14 -1.39
CA ARG A 111 -7.21 6.33 -2.61
C ARG A 111 -8.57 5.65 -2.48
N SER A 112 -8.62 4.41 -2.01
CA SER A 112 -9.85 3.64 -1.81
C SER A 112 -10.77 4.24 -0.75
N ASN A 113 -10.25 5.05 0.14
CA ASN A 113 -10.99 5.78 1.16
C ASN A 113 -11.34 7.24 0.75
N GLY A 114 -11.36 7.54 -0.55
CA GLY A 114 -11.83 8.81 -1.10
C GLY A 114 -10.83 9.94 -1.06
N MET A 115 -9.55 9.66 -0.77
CA MET A 115 -8.50 10.68 -0.86
C MET A 115 -8.13 10.91 -2.33
N ASN A 116 -7.86 12.17 -2.70
CA ASN A 116 -7.28 12.46 -4.00
C ASN A 116 -5.79 12.12 -4.03
N PHE A 117 -5.17 12.21 -5.21
CA PHE A 117 -3.75 11.91 -5.41
C PHE A 117 -2.85 12.57 -4.34
N TRP A 118 -2.96 13.88 -4.18
CA TRP A 118 -2.11 14.65 -3.26
C TRP A 118 -2.36 14.31 -1.79
N GLN A 119 -3.59 14.01 -1.44
CA GLN A 119 -3.99 13.62 -0.09
C GLN A 119 -3.55 12.19 0.27
N SER A 120 -3.27 11.35 -0.72
CA SER A 120 -2.82 9.98 -0.52
C SER A 120 -1.30 9.88 -0.28
N ILE A 121 -0.52 10.86 -0.76
CA ILE A 121 0.94 10.89 -0.57
C ILE A 121 1.35 10.81 0.90
N PRO A 122 0.76 11.59 1.84
CA PRO A 122 1.09 11.48 3.26
C PRO A 122 0.88 10.09 3.87
N PHE A 123 -0.04 9.29 3.34
CA PHE A 123 -0.26 7.92 3.83
C PHE A 123 0.86 6.98 3.38
N ALA A 124 1.36 7.13 2.15
CA ALA A 124 2.53 6.38 1.69
C ALA A 124 3.77 6.74 2.52
N ALA A 125 4.04 8.04 2.70
CA ALA A 125 5.15 8.52 3.51
C ALA A 125 5.03 8.11 4.99
N GLY A 126 3.85 8.24 5.57
CA GLY A 126 3.58 7.88 6.97
C GLY A 126 3.68 6.38 7.22
N GLY A 127 3.19 5.56 6.29
CA GLY A 127 3.34 4.11 6.34
C GLY A 127 4.80 3.67 6.26
N SER A 128 5.57 4.29 5.35
CA SER A 128 7.01 4.07 5.21
C SER A 128 7.76 4.45 6.49
N LEU A 129 7.51 5.65 7.03
CA LEU A 129 8.11 6.08 8.30
C LEU A 129 7.77 5.14 9.46
N MET A 130 6.52 4.67 9.51
CA MET A 130 6.10 3.73 10.55
C MET A 130 6.87 2.40 10.42
N TRP A 131 7.07 1.90 9.21
CA TRP A 131 7.85 0.69 8.97
C TRP A 131 9.28 0.84 9.48
N GLU A 132 9.99 1.83 9.00
CA GLU A 132 11.40 2.08 9.30
C GLU A 132 11.68 2.29 10.79
N PHE A 133 10.81 3.01 11.48
CA PHE A 133 11.06 3.34 12.88
C PHE A 133 10.55 2.31 13.87
N PHE A 134 9.52 1.53 13.52
CA PHE A 134 8.81 0.69 14.48
C PHE A 134 8.74 -0.79 14.10
N MET A 135 8.91 -1.17 12.83
CA MET A 135 8.72 -2.54 12.37
C MET A 135 10.03 -3.28 12.06
N GLU A 136 11.16 -2.57 12.13
CA GLU A 136 12.49 -3.12 11.93
C GLU A 136 13.42 -2.85 13.13
N ASN A 137 14.38 -3.75 13.33
CA ASN A 137 15.40 -3.61 14.36
C ASN A 137 16.66 -2.91 13.84
N GLU A 138 16.73 -2.61 12.56
CA GLU A 138 17.80 -1.91 11.88
C GLU A 138 17.59 -0.39 11.90
N PRO A 139 18.64 0.44 11.73
CA PRO A 139 18.49 1.88 11.63
C PRO A 139 17.60 2.27 10.43
N PRO A 140 16.71 3.28 10.57
CA PRO A 140 15.85 3.72 9.48
C PRO A 140 16.64 4.06 8.22
N SER A 141 16.20 3.56 7.07
CA SER A 141 16.89 3.74 5.80
C SER A 141 16.33 4.91 4.98
N ILE A 142 17.20 5.81 4.51
CA ILE A 142 16.81 6.94 3.65
C ILE A 142 16.36 6.44 2.28
N ASN A 143 17.09 5.48 1.68
CA ASN A 143 16.74 4.93 0.37
C ASN A 143 15.41 4.18 0.39
N ASP A 144 15.10 3.48 1.48
CA ASP A 144 13.85 2.73 1.62
C ASP A 144 12.67 3.66 1.85
N LEU A 145 12.85 4.70 2.68
CA LEU A 145 11.86 5.78 2.82
C LEU A 145 11.54 6.43 1.49
N MET A 146 12.56 6.70 0.66
CA MET A 146 12.38 7.29 -0.66
C MET A 146 11.74 6.29 -1.63
N ALA A 147 12.25 5.06 -1.71
CA ALA A 147 11.73 4.03 -2.61
C ALA A 147 10.29 3.66 -2.28
N THR A 148 9.97 3.47 -0.99
CA THR A 148 8.61 3.18 -0.52
C THR A 148 7.67 4.36 -0.79
N THR A 149 8.09 5.59 -0.51
CA THR A 149 7.22 6.76 -0.68
C THR A 149 7.01 7.09 -2.16
N PHE A 150 8.07 7.38 -2.90
CA PHE A 150 7.94 7.84 -4.29
C PHE A 150 7.55 6.71 -5.23
N GLY A 151 8.24 5.58 -5.17
CA GLY A 151 7.89 4.40 -5.97
C GLY A 151 6.50 3.86 -5.62
N GLY A 152 6.11 3.94 -4.35
CA GLY A 152 4.78 3.58 -3.88
C GLY A 152 3.68 4.48 -4.42
N VAL A 153 3.90 5.80 -4.47
CA VAL A 153 2.96 6.75 -5.07
C VAL A 153 2.79 6.51 -6.57
N GLU A 154 3.89 6.32 -7.29
CA GLU A 154 3.86 6.06 -8.74
C GLU A 154 3.14 4.74 -9.05
N LEU A 155 3.57 3.65 -8.43
CA LEU A 155 2.96 2.33 -8.64
C LEU A 155 1.51 2.30 -8.14
N GLY A 156 1.24 2.94 -7.02
CA GLY A 156 -0.10 3.03 -6.43
C GLY A 156 -1.09 3.76 -7.34
N GLU A 157 -0.71 4.90 -7.91
CA GLU A 157 -1.59 5.63 -8.83
C GLU A 157 -1.81 4.86 -10.14
N ILE A 158 -0.77 4.19 -10.67
CA ILE A 158 -0.92 3.32 -11.85
C ILE A 158 -1.92 2.20 -11.55
N THR A 159 -1.75 1.48 -10.45
CA THR A 159 -2.64 0.36 -10.09
C THR A 159 -4.05 0.83 -9.76
N TYR A 160 -4.20 1.98 -9.11
CA TYR A 160 -5.50 2.59 -8.87
C TYR A 160 -6.26 2.89 -10.16
N ARG A 161 -5.60 3.55 -11.13
CA ARG A 161 -6.22 3.86 -12.43
C ARG A 161 -6.50 2.62 -13.27
N LEU A 162 -5.62 1.63 -13.22
CA LEU A 162 -5.87 0.34 -13.88
C LEU A 162 -7.08 -0.37 -13.26
N SER A 163 -7.20 -0.35 -11.93
CA SER A 163 -8.37 -0.89 -11.24
C SER A 163 -9.67 -0.21 -11.70
N ASP A 164 -9.70 1.12 -11.77
CA ASP A 164 -10.86 1.86 -12.28
C ASP A 164 -11.22 1.49 -13.72
N LEU A 165 -10.21 1.15 -14.54
CA LEU A 165 -10.43 0.76 -15.93
C LEU A 165 -11.01 -0.65 -16.07
N PHE A 166 -10.59 -1.57 -15.18
CA PHE A 166 -11.00 -2.97 -15.22
C PHE A 166 -12.30 -3.24 -14.45
N ILE A 167 -12.49 -2.52 -13.33
CA ILE A 167 -13.69 -2.64 -12.49
C ILE A 167 -14.68 -1.55 -12.90
N ASP A 168 -15.29 -1.71 -14.08
CA ASP A 168 -16.33 -0.80 -14.55
C ASP A 168 -17.72 -1.40 -14.26
N ASP A 169 -18.39 -0.86 -13.25
CA ASP A 169 -19.77 -1.25 -12.89
C ASP A 169 -20.81 -1.02 -14.00
N ARG A 170 -20.43 -0.34 -15.09
CA ARG A 170 -21.29 -0.09 -16.26
C ARG A 170 -21.28 -1.25 -17.25
N SER A 171 -20.34 -2.17 -17.12
CA SER A 171 -20.26 -3.36 -17.97
C SER A 171 -21.38 -4.35 -17.64
N SER A 172 -21.93 -5.00 -18.65
CA SER A 172 -23.01 -5.98 -18.51
C SER A 172 -22.73 -7.25 -19.31
N GLY A 173 -23.33 -8.36 -18.89
CA GLY A 173 -23.19 -9.63 -19.60
C GLY A 173 -21.79 -10.22 -19.59
N ALA A 174 -21.30 -10.72 -20.72
CA ALA A 174 -20.00 -11.38 -20.83
C ALA A 174 -18.80 -10.45 -20.60
N GLU A 175 -18.96 -9.15 -20.88
CA GLU A 175 -17.93 -8.14 -20.63
C GLU A 175 -17.67 -7.97 -19.13
N ARG A 176 -18.72 -8.00 -18.31
CA ARG A 176 -18.60 -7.95 -16.85
C ARG A 176 -17.81 -9.14 -16.31
N VAL A 177 -18.13 -10.35 -16.80
CA VAL A 177 -17.43 -11.59 -16.38
C VAL A 177 -15.95 -11.58 -16.76
N GLY A 178 -15.58 -10.88 -17.84
CA GLY A 178 -14.19 -10.78 -18.28
C GLY A 178 -13.39 -9.70 -17.55
N ARG A 179 -14.06 -8.77 -16.84
CA ARG A 179 -13.42 -7.64 -16.11
C ARG A 179 -13.40 -7.84 -14.59
N GLU A 180 -14.23 -8.72 -14.04
CA GLU A 180 -14.24 -9.16 -12.64
C GLU A 180 -13.35 -10.40 -12.44
#